data_dda1f16e61b87263044495cbe832fff5
#
_entry.id   dda1f16e61b87263044495cbe832fff5
#
_cell.length_a   1.000
_cell.length_b   1.000
_cell.length_c   1.000
_cell.angle_alpha   90.00
_cell.angle_beta   90.00
_cell.angle_gamma   90.00
#
_symmetry.space_group_name_H-M   'P 1'
#
loop_
_entity.id
_entity.type
_entity.pdbx_description
1 polymer ?
#
loop_
_entity_poly.entity_id
_entity_poly.type
_entity_poly.pdbx_seq_one_letter_code
_entity_poly.pdbx_strand_id
1 'polypeptide(L)'
;MLMQPGPVYDAYQHVLAQIAARKEKEGTNAQTKKVRVLYMTPQGQPFKQCMAEEYAKEEDLVLLCGHYEGIDERVLEMIVTDYVSIGDFVLTGGELPAMMIVDATSRLVPGVLGSDESAVYESFYDGLLEYPQYTRPEEFMGKKVPEVLLSGHHKNIEEWRYEQSMQRTQERRPDLYEIYVEAHREELEKRRRKKEEKERKRLRREQRAKMQTNE
;
A
#
# COMPACT_ATOMS: atom_id res chain seq x y z
N MET A 1 -32.46 -2.68 14.61
CA MET A 1 -32.73 -1.24 14.43
C MET A 1 -32.05 -0.83 13.15
N LEU A 2 -32.65 0.07 12.35
CA LEU A 2 -32.09 0.59 11.11
C LEU A 2 -31.94 2.12 11.25
N MET A 3 -30.83 2.69 10.79
CA MET A 3 -30.61 4.14 10.83
C MET A 3 -31.53 4.82 9.80
N GLN A 4 -32.28 5.82 10.27
CA GLN A 4 -33.25 6.51 9.44
C GLN A 4 -32.62 7.46 8.42
N PRO A 5 -33.21 7.64 7.21
CA PRO A 5 -32.59 8.42 6.15
C PRO A 5 -32.50 9.93 6.48
N GLY A 6 -33.49 10.52 7.14
CA GLY A 6 -33.48 11.93 7.48
C GLY A 6 -32.27 12.38 8.29
N PRO A 7 -32.04 11.83 9.50
CA PRO A 7 -30.90 12.20 10.33
C PRO A 7 -29.54 11.99 9.64
N VAL A 8 -29.40 10.93 8.83
CA VAL A 8 -28.17 10.66 8.07
C VAL A 8 -27.96 11.72 6.98
N TYR A 9 -29.01 12.06 6.25
CA TYR A 9 -28.97 13.10 5.23
C TYR A 9 -28.68 14.49 5.82
N ASP A 10 -29.29 14.83 6.93
CA ASP A 10 -29.08 16.12 7.60
C ASP A 10 -27.62 16.23 8.11
N ALA A 11 -27.08 15.17 8.69
CA ALA A 11 -25.68 15.12 9.10
C ALA A 11 -24.73 15.29 7.90
N TYR A 12 -24.99 14.62 6.77
CA TYR A 12 -24.23 14.79 5.54
C TYR A 12 -24.28 16.22 5.03
N GLN A 13 -25.44 16.85 4.96
CA GLN A 13 -25.58 18.24 4.54
C GLN A 13 -24.83 19.21 5.46
N HIS A 14 -24.87 18.95 6.77
CA HIS A 14 -24.12 19.73 7.74
C HIS A 14 -22.60 19.66 7.50
N VAL A 15 -22.07 18.46 7.25
CA VAL A 15 -20.65 18.27 6.93
C VAL A 15 -20.27 18.98 5.63
N LEU A 16 -21.10 18.90 4.58
CA LEU A 16 -20.86 19.64 3.35
C LEU A 16 -20.83 21.17 3.55
N ALA A 17 -21.73 21.68 4.38
CA ALA A 17 -21.74 23.11 4.71
C ALA A 17 -20.46 23.54 5.46
N GLN A 18 -19.93 22.70 6.35
CA GLN A 18 -18.66 22.95 7.03
C GLN A 18 -17.47 22.97 6.06
N ILE A 19 -17.43 22.01 5.11
CA ILE A 19 -16.41 21.96 4.05
C ILE A 19 -16.46 23.23 3.20
N ALA A 20 -17.66 23.63 2.77
CA ALA A 20 -17.84 24.84 1.97
C ALA A 20 -17.38 26.11 2.72
N ALA A 21 -17.78 26.27 3.99
CA ALA A 21 -17.37 27.41 4.82
C ALA A 21 -15.86 27.46 5.07
N ARG A 22 -15.20 26.32 5.21
CA ARG A 22 -13.74 26.24 5.31
C ARG A 22 -13.07 26.71 4.01
N LYS A 23 -13.51 26.18 2.85
CA LYS A 23 -12.97 26.55 1.53
C LYS A 23 -13.14 28.04 1.21
N GLU A 24 -14.27 28.61 1.60
CA GLU A 24 -14.49 30.05 1.48
C GLU A 24 -13.48 30.88 2.28
N LYS A 25 -13.20 30.47 3.53
CA LYS A 25 -12.20 31.13 4.38
C LYS A 25 -10.78 31.02 3.84
N GLU A 26 -10.44 29.89 3.22
CA GLU A 26 -9.14 29.60 2.63
C GLU A 26 -8.95 30.27 1.25
N GLY A 27 -10.02 30.90 0.70
CA GLY A 27 -9.98 31.53 -0.62
C GLY A 27 -9.84 30.52 -1.76
N THR A 28 -10.03 29.25 -1.48
CA THR A 28 -10.04 28.18 -2.48
C THR A 28 -11.43 28.13 -3.12
N ASN A 29 -11.46 28.07 -4.45
CA ASN A 29 -12.72 28.07 -5.19
C ASN A 29 -13.56 26.85 -4.77
N ALA A 30 -14.71 27.07 -4.16
CA ALA A 30 -15.64 26.03 -3.69
C ALA A 30 -16.25 25.20 -4.85
N GLN A 31 -15.85 25.48 -6.07
CA GLN A 31 -16.37 24.80 -7.25
C GLN A 31 -15.62 23.50 -7.52
N THR A 32 -16.32 22.40 -7.37
CA THR A 32 -16.87 21.54 -8.38
C THR A 32 -16.52 20.06 -8.30
N LYS A 33 -15.64 19.58 -7.43
CA LYS A 33 -15.53 18.12 -7.28
C LYS A 33 -16.53 17.68 -6.21
N LYS A 34 -17.46 16.77 -6.57
CA LYS A 34 -18.35 16.13 -5.60
C LYS A 34 -17.47 15.50 -4.52
N VAL A 35 -17.69 15.86 -3.25
CA VAL A 35 -16.95 15.27 -2.13
C VAL A 35 -17.18 13.76 -2.12
N ARG A 36 -16.12 12.98 -2.01
CA ARG A 36 -16.23 11.53 -1.89
C ARG A 36 -16.80 11.13 -0.55
N VAL A 37 -17.78 10.23 -0.59
CA VAL A 37 -18.43 9.66 0.59
C VAL A 37 -18.21 8.17 0.60
N LEU A 38 -17.35 7.71 1.51
CA LEU A 38 -16.99 6.31 1.67
C LEU A 38 -17.89 5.66 2.71
N TYR A 39 -18.70 4.70 2.32
CA TYR A 39 -19.53 3.90 3.23
C TYR A 39 -18.81 2.61 3.61
N MET A 40 -18.58 2.44 4.91
CA MET A 40 -17.95 1.26 5.47
C MET A 40 -18.95 0.11 5.54
N THR A 41 -18.80 -0.90 4.69
CA THR A 41 -19.74 -2.03 4.59
C THR A 41 -19.08 -3.29 4.05
N PRO A 42 -19.47 -4.49 4.54
CA PRO A 42 -19.01 -5.76 3.96
C PRO A 42 -19.40 -5.94 2.48
N GLN A 43 -20.40 -5.22 1.99
CA GLN A 43 -20.85 -5.27 0.59
C GLN A 43 -19.94 -4.48 -0.36
N GLY A 44 -18.99 -3.73 0.19
CA GLY A 44 -18.11 -2.85 -0.57
C GLY A 44 -16.96 -3.57 -1.25
N GLN A 45 -16.25 -2.83 -2.10
CA GLN A 45 -15.01 -3.29 -2.69
C GLN A 45 -13.94 -3.46 -1.60
N PRO A 46 -13.20 -4.60 -1.57
CA PRO A 46 -12.10 -4.79 -0.63
C PRO A 46 -11.04 -3.69 -0.75
N PHE A 47 -10.76 -3.01 0.36
CA PHE A 47 -9.80 -1.92 0.43
C PHE A 47 -8.39 -2.41 0.10
N LYS A 48 -7.69 -1.67 -0.76
CA LYS A 48 -6.32 -1.95 -1.21
C LYS A 48 -5.48 -0.66 -1.19
N GLN A 49 -4.15 -0.82 -1.21
CA GLN A 49 -3.21 0.29 -1.22
C GLN A 49 -3.48 1.31 -2.34
N CYS A 50 -3.81 0.85 -3.55
CA CYS A 50 -4.15 1.75 -4.67
C CYS A 50 -5.37 2.64 -4.39
N MET A 51 -6.33 2.19 -3.57
CA MET A 51 -7.46 3.02 -3.15
C MET A 51 -7.00 4.09 -2.15
N ALA A 52 -6.09 3.74 -1.22
CA ALA A 52 -5.50 4.73 -0.33
C ALA A 52 -4.76 5.83 -1.10
N GLU A 53 -3.99 5.45 -2.13
CA GLU A 53 -3.28 6.39 -3.03
C GLU A 53 -4.25 7.30 -3.80
N GLU A 54 -5.41 6.79 -4.17
CA GLU A 54 -6.46 7.56 -4.82
C GLU A 54 -7.12 8.53 -3.84
N TYR A 55 -7.46 8.05 -2.64
CA TYR A 55 -8.09 8.86 -1.60
C TYR A 55 -7.15 9.95 -1.06
N ALA A 56 -5.86 9.70 -0.99
CA ALA A 56 -4.87 10.70 -0.57
C ALA A 56 -4.76 11.93 -1.50
N LYS A 57 -5.31 11.84 -2.72
CA LYS A 57 -5.35 12.95 -3.68
C LYS A 57 -6.60 13.83 -3.52
N GLU A 58 -7.56 13.41 -2.70
CA GLU A 58 -8.76 14.18 -2.44
C GLU A 58 -8.52 15.25 -1.37
N GLU A 59 -9.09 16.43 -1.57
CA GLU A 59 -9.02 17.50 -0.56
C GLU A 59 -9.89 17.17 0.66
N ASP A 60 -11.03 16.51 0.43
CA ASP A 60 -12.01 16.14 1.44
C ASP A 60 -12.52 14.71 1.21
N LEU A 61 -12.59 13.95 2.29
CA LEU A 61 -13.24 12.64 2.35
C LEU A 61 -14.27 12.64 3.46
N VAL A 62 -15.48 12.19 3.17
CA VAL A 62 -16.52 11.93 4.17
C VAL A 62 -16.58 10.41 4.40
N LEU A 63 -16.44 9.98 5.65
CA LEU A 63 -16.55 8.58 6.01
C LEU A 63 -17.90 8.34 6.71
N LEU A 64 -18.74 7.53 6.08
CA LEU A 64 -20.03 7.14 6.60
C LEU A 64 -19.93 5.81 7.35
N CYS A 65 -20.10 5.87 8.66
CA CYS A 65 -20.05 4.71 9.56
C CYS A 65 -21.45 4.29 9.94
N GLY A 66 -21.86 3.12 9.50
CA GLY A 66 -23.15 2.55 9.86
C GLY A 66 -23.10 1.77 11.18
N HIS A 67 -24.26 1.68 11.84
CA HIS A 67 -24.50 0.89 13.04
C HIS A 67 -25.75 0.01 12.90
N TYR A 68 -25.92 -0.91 13.85
CA TYR A 68 -27.08 -1.81 13.94
C TYR A 68 -27.22 -2.71 12.71
N GLU A 69 -28.41 -2.71 12.08
CA GLU A 69 -28.70 -3.47 10.85
C GLU A 69 -28.32 -2.70 9.57
N GLY A 70 -27.74 -1.49 9.71
CA GLY A 70 -27.32 -0.65 8.60
C GLY A 70 -28.10 0.67 8.48
N ILE A 71 -28.02 1.27 7.31
CA ILE A 71 -28.60 2.58 6.97
C ILE A 71 -29.66 2.37 5.90
N ASP A 72 -30.73 3.19 5.91
CA ASP A 72 -31.78 3.17 4.88
C ASP A 72 -31.18 3.36 3.48
N GLU A 73 -31.48 2.44 2.56
CA GLU A 73 -30.88 2.38 1.23
C GLU A 73 -31.11 3.66 0.43
N ARG A 74 -32.23 4.32 0.59
CA ARG A 74 -32.59 5.55 -0.15
C ARG A 74 -31.59 6.68 0.09
N VAL A 75 -31.06 6.83 1.30
CA VAL A 75 -30.05 7.85 1.59
C VAL A 75 -28.68 7.41 1.11
N LEU A 76 -28.35 6.11 1.18
CA LEU A 76 -27.10 5.59 0.63
C LEU A 76 -27.00 5.86 -0.88
N GLU A 77 -28.05 5.56 -1.65
CA GLU A 77 -28.13 5.84 -3.10
C GLU A 77 -27.93 7.32 -3.43
N MET A 78 -28.36 8.22 -2.54
CA MET A 78 -28.27 9.67 -2.77
C MET A 78 -26.86 10.22 -2.50
N ILE A 79 -26.17 9.73 -1.47
CA ILE A 79 -24.98 10.40 -0.95
C ILE A 79 -23.68 9.61 -1.15
N VAL A 80 -23.72 8.27 -1.12
CA VAL A 80 -22.52 7.44 -1.19
C VAL A 80 -21.90 7.44 -2.58
N THR A 81 -20.60 7.57 -2.63
CA THR A 81 -19.81 7.44 -3.86
C THR A 81 -19.07 6.12 -3.94
N ASP A 82 -18.62 5.62 -2.79
CA ASP A 82 -17.79 4.43 -2.70
C ASP A 82 -18.26 3.54 -1.56
N TYR A 83 -18.49 2.26 -1.86
CA TYR A 83 -18.75 1.22 -0.87
C TYR A 83 -17.45 0.48 -0.61
N VAL A 84 -16.96 0.47 0.64
CA VAL A 84 -15.63 -0.02 0.99
C VAL A 84 -15.71 -1.09 2.07
N SER A 85 -15.10 -2.23 1.81
CA SER A 85 -14.92 -3.35 2.77
C SER A 85 -13.46 -3.46 3.20
N ILE A 86 -13.23 -3.81 4.46
CA ILE A 86 -11.89 -4.14 4.97
C ILE A 86 -11.62 -5.65 5.04
N GLY A 87 -12.55 -6.47 4.55
CA GLY A 87 -12.44 -7.94 4.53
C GLY A 87 -13.78 -8.64 4.74
N ASP A 88 -13.76 -9.96 4.62
CA ASP A 88 -14.95 -10.82 4.67
C ASP A 88 -15.29 -11.19 6.13
N PHE A 89 -15.57 -10.18 6.95
CA PHE A 89 -16.02 -10.34 8.35
C PHE A 89 -16.89 -9.14 8.77
N VAL A 90 -17.66 -9.32 9.83
CA VAL A 90 -18.61 -8.33 10.33
C VAL A 90 -18.10 -7.71 11.62
N LEU A 91 -18.20 -6.38 11.72
CA LEU A 91 -17.92 -5.59 12.91
C LEU A 91 -19.20 -4.96 13.45
N THR A 92 -19.17 -4.46 14.68
CA THR A 92 -20.31 -3.82 15.33
C THR A 92 -20.66 -2.43 14.77
N GLY A 93 -19.72 -1.79 14.05
CA GLY A 93 -19.89 -0.47 13.45
C GLY A 93 -18.80 -0.16 12.42
N GLY A 94 -18.96 0.94 11.70
CA GLY A 94 -18.06 1.37 10.63
C GLY A 94 -16.84 2.16 11.09
N GLU A 95 -16.72 2.49 12.37
CA GLU A 95 -15.66 3.38 12.89
C GLU A 95 -14.26 2.75 12.80
N LEU A 96 -14.12 1.48 13.16
CA LEU A 96 -12.82 0.79 13.06
C LEU A 96 -12.35 0.69 11.61
N PRO A 97 -13.18 0.24 10.64
CA PRO A 97 -12.84 0.32 9.23
C PRO A 97 -12.45 1.74 8.78
N ALA A 98 -13.19 2.74 9.19
CA ALA A 98 -12.90 4.14 8.87
C ALA A 98 -11.53 4.57 9.39
N MET A 99 -11.18 4.22 10.64
CA MET A 99 -9.86 4.50 11.22
C MET A 99 -8.73 3.84 10.43
N MET A 100 -8.90 2.59 9.97
CA MET A 100 -7.91 1.89 9.14
C MET A 100 -7.71 2.62 7.80
N ILE A 101 -8.78 3.06 7.16
CA ILE A 101 -8.71 3.80 5.90
C ILE A 101 -8.05 5.16 6.10
N VAL A 102 -8.39 5.88 7.19
CA VAL A 102 -7.77 7.16 7.54
C VAL A 102 -6.26 6.98 7.75
N ASP A 103 -5.84 6.00 8.52
CA ASP A 103 -4.42 5.74 8.78
C ASP A 103 -3.68 5.42 7.47
N ALA A 104 -4.18 4.46 6.68
CA ALA A 104 -3.57 4.07 5.42
C ALA A 104 -3.49 5.22 4.40
N THR A 105 -4.52 6.08 4.36
CA THR A 105 -4.61 7.21 3.43
C THR A 105 -3.72 8.38 3.88
N SER A 106 -3.75 8.73 5.16
CA SER A 106 -3.03 9.88 5.71
C SER A 106 -1.51 9.73 5.59
N ARG A 107 -1.00 8.50 5.69
CA ARG A 107 0.44 8.20 5.50
C ARG A 107 0.97 8.57 4.11
N LEU A 108 0.09 8.67 3.11
CA LEU A 108 0.40 9.03 1.72
C LEU A 108 0.26 10.53 1.45
N VAL A 109 -0.24 11.29 2.42
CA VAL A 109 -0.33 12.75 2.32
C VAL A 109 1.04 13.36 2.65
N PRO A 110 1.60 14.22 1.78
CA PRO A 110 2.89 14.86 2.01
C PRO A 110 2.97 15.56 3.37
N GLY A 111 4.07 15.36 4.08
CA GLY A 111 4.33 15.99 5.39
C GLY A 111 3.66 15.32 6.59
N VAL A 112 2.90 14.24 6.41
CA VAL A 112 2.33 13.46 7.52
C VAL A 112 3.37 12.51 8.12
N LEU A 113 4.16 11.84 7.28
CA LEU A 113 5.29 11.04 7.75
C LEU A 113 6.55 11.90 7.84
N GLY A 114 7.43 11.57 8.80
CA GLY A 114 8.70 12.29 9.00
C GLY A 114 9.72 12.14 7.86
N SER A 115 9.49 11.20 6.94
CA SER A 115 10.27 11.01 5.71
C SER A 115 9.34 10.53 4.60
N ASP A 116 9.27 11.28 3.52
CA ASP A 116 8.48 10.92 2.34
C ASP A 116 9.01 9.66 1.63
N GLU A 117 10.30 9.32 1.85
CA GLU A 117 10.91 8.10 1.33
C GLU A 117 10.44 6.83 2.05
N SER A 118 9.89 6.94 3.27
CA SER A 118 9.47 5.78 4.06
C SER A 118 8.35 4.98 3.37
N ALA A 119 7.42 5.65 2.71
CA ALA A 119 6.30 5.01 2.02
C ALA A 119 6.72 4.29 0.72
N VAL A 120 7.85 4.69 0.11
CA VAL A 120 8.29 4.20 -1.22
C VAL A 120 8.83 2.77 -1.19
N TYR A 121 9.26 2.27 -0.04
CA TYR A 121 9.87 0.93 0.10
C TYR A 121 9.00 -0.04 0.90
N GLU A 122 7.78 0.35 1.23
CA GLU A 122 6.84 -0.50 1.99
C GLU A 122 6.14 -1.53 1.08
N SER A 123 5.54 -2.54 1.71
CA SER A 123 4.74 -3.55 1.02
C SER A 123 3.63 -2.92 0.19
N PHE A 124 3.39 -3.47 -0.99
CA PHE A 124 2.36 -3.09 -1.98
C PHE A 124 2.66 -1.85 -2.83
N TYR A 125 3.70 -1.07 -2.54
CA TYR A 125 4.03 0.13 -3.33
C TYR A 125 4.33 -0.22 -4.79
N ASP A 126 5.17 -1.23 -4.99
CA ASP A 126 5.54 -1.76 -6.32
C ASP A 126 4.85 -3.10 -6.66
N GLY A 127 3.90 -3.54 -5.83
CA GLY A 127 3.19 -4.81 -5.97
C GLY A 127 3.85 -5.99 -5.26
N LEU A 128 4.99 -5.80 -4.62
CA LEU A 128 5.70 -6.81 -3.82
C LEU A 128 5.50 -6.59 -2.31
N LEU A 129 5.81 -7.62 -1.53
CA LEU A 129 6.01 -7.48 -0.09
C LEU A 129 7.41 -6.92 0.19
N GLU A 130 7.51 -6.14 1.25
CA GLU A 130 8.78 -5.60 1.73
C GLU A 130 9.78 -6.71 2.08
N TYR A 131 11.07 -6.44 1.82
CA TYR A 131 12.19 -7.29 2.21
C TYR A 131 12.35 -7.35 3.75
N PRO A 132 13.09 -8.36 4.30
CA PRO A 132 13.31 -8.47 5.74
C PRO A 132 14.18 -7.32 6.26
N GLN A 133 13.72 -6.70 7.34
CA GLN A 133 14.44 -5.63 8.04
C GLN A 133 15.32 -6.22 9.16
N TYR A 134 16.47 -5.61 9.37
CA TYR A 134 17.43 -6.00 10.42
C TYR A 134 17.86 -4.76 11.21
N THR A 135 18.15 -4.98 12.52
CA THR A 135 18.67 -3.95 13.41
C THR A 135 19.80 -4.53 14.26
N ARG A 136 20.38 -3.73 15.14
CA ARG A 136 21.41 -4.16 16.10
C ARG A 136 20.81 -5.05 17.20
N PRO A 137 21.61 -5.99 17.75
CA PRO A 137 23.01 -6.32 17.42
C PRO A 137 23.15 -7.11 16.11
N GLU A 138 24.37 -7.18 15.54
CA GLU A 138 24.69 -7.91 14.32
C GLU A 138 24.41 -9.42 14.43
N GLU A 139 24.57 -9.98 15.61
CA GLU A 139 24.20 -11.36 15.92
C GLU A 139 23.25 -11.41 17.11
N PHE A 140 22.14 -12.13 16.95
CA PHE A 140 21.17 -12.38 17.98
C PHE A 140 20.80 -13.86 18.06
N MET A 141 21.12 -14.52 19.17
CA MET A 141 20.86 -15.94 19.42
C MET A 141 21.37 -16.86 18.28
N GLY A 142 22.60 -16.62 17.81
CA GLY A 142 23.22 -17.39 16.74
C GLY A 142 22.75 -17.06 15.31
N LYS A 143 21.81 -16.12 15.16
CA LYS A 143 21.35 -15.62 13.85
C LYS A 143 22.03 -14.30 13.54
N LYS A 144 22.66 -14.23 12.36
CA LYS A 144 23.40 -13.05 11.92
C LYS A 144 22.64 -12.21 10.93
N VAL A 145 22.89 -10.90 10.95
CA VAL A 145 22.53 -10.00 9.87
C VAL A 145 23.25 -10.45 8.59
N PRO A 146 22.58 -10.50 7.42
CA PRO A 146 23.24 -10.83 6.15
C PRO A 146 24.41 -9.90 5.86
N GLU A 147 25.58 -10.48 5.53
CA GLU A 147 26.82 -9.74 5.29
C GLU A 147 26.70 -8.64 4.22
N VAL A 148 25.85 -8.87 3.21
CA VAL A 148 25.60 -7.90 2.15
C VAL A 148 25.09 -6.57 2.69
N LEU A 149 24.28 -6.59 3.77
CA LEU A 149 23.74 -5.39 4.41
C LEU A 149 24.81 -4.61 5.20
N LEU A 150 25.88 -5.29 5.61
CA LEU A 150 27.01 -4.71 6.34
C LEU A 150 28.11 -4.21 5.40
N SER A 151 28.05 -4.57 4.12
CA SER A 151 29.12 -4.31 3.14
C SER A 151 29.27 -2.85 2.71
N GLY A 152 28.29 -1.99 2.95
CA GLY A 152 28.25 -0.62 2.46
C GLY A 152 28.07 -0.48 0.93
N HIS A 153 27.93 -1.57 0.20
CA HIS A 153 27.76 -1.56 -1.26
C HIS A 153 26.29 -1.40 -1.64
N HIS A 154 25.81 -0.16 -1.76
CA HIS A 154 24.40 0.17 -2.02
C HIS A 154 23.77 -0.67 -3.13
N LYS A 155 24.45 -0.83 -4.28
CA LYS A 155 23.92 -1.61 -5.40
C LYS A 155 23.69 -3.10 -5.06
N ASN A 156 24.57 -3.70 -4.26
CA ASN A 156 24.40 -5.10 -3.85
C ASN A 156 23.28 -5.22 -2.80
N ILE A 157 23.16 -4.22 -1.95
CA ILE A 157 22.08 -4.13 -0.95
C ILE A 157 20.70 -4.02 -1.64
N GLU A 158 20.58 -3.15 -2.66
CA GLU A 158 19.35 -3.00 -3.44
C GLU A 158 18.96 -4.28 -4.19
N GLU A 159 19.94 -4.93 -4.84
CA GLU A 159 19.70 -6.21 -5.52
C GLU A 159 19.24 -7.29 -4.54
N TRP A 160 19.90 -7.40 -3.38
CA TRP A 160 19.53 -8.34 -2.32
C TRP A 160 18.11 -8.03 -1.80
N ARG A 161 17.78 -6.77 -1.52
CA ARG A 161 16.45 -6.35 -1.07
C ARG A 161 15.38 -6.76 -2.07
N TYR A 162 15.61 -6.50 -3.35
CA TYR A 162 14.70 -6.90 -4.42
C TYR A 162 14.53 -8.43 -4.48
N GLU A 163 15.61 -9.19 -4.42
CA GLU A 163 15.55 -10.66 -4.41
C GLU A 163 14.76 -11.18 -3.20
N GLN A 164 14.94 -10.58 -2.03
CA GLN A 164 14.19 -10.96 -0.82
C GLN A 164 12.70 -10.58 -0.91
N SER A 165 12.36 -9.44 -1.49
CA SER A 165 10.97 -9.05 -1.75
C SER A 165 10.29 -10.03 -2.69
N MET A 166 10.93 -10.40 -3.79
CA MET A 166 10.43 -11.39 -4.75
C MET A 166 10.21 -12.76 -4.08
N GLN A 167 11.20 -13.28 -3.36
CA GLN A 167 11.11 -14.56 -2.66
C GLN A 167 10.00 -14.53 -1.61
N ARG A 168 9.95 -13.52 -0.77
CA ARG A 168 8.95 -13.38 0.29
C ARG A 168 7.53 -13.26 -0.27
N THR A 169 7.37 -12.55 -1.38
CA THR A 169 6.08 -12.42 -2.05
C THR A 169 5.64 -13.75 -2.64
N GLN A 170 6.54 -14.48 -3.30
CA GLN A 170 6.27 -15.81 -3.83
C GLN A 170 5.83 -16.80 -2.73
N GLU A 171 6.50 -16.77 -1.57
CA GLU A 171 6.22 -17.69 -0.46
C GLU A 171 4.94 -17.35 0.30
N ARG A 172 4.63 -16.07 0.50
CA ARG A 172 3.58 -15.62 1.43
C ARG A 172 2.34 -15.08 0.74
N ARG A 173 2.49 -14.54 -0.45
CA ARG A 173 1.42 -13.95 -1.25
C ARG A 173 1.60 -14.34 -2.73
N PRO A 174 1.45 -15.65 -3.05
CA PRO A 174 1.60 -16.15 -4.42
C PRO A 174 0.65 -15.46 -5.40
N ASP A 175 -0.52 -15.03 -4.96
CA ASP A 175 -1.48 -14.24 -5.72
C ASP A 175 -0.87 -12.91 -6.24
N LEU A 176 -0.17 -12.18 -5.38
CA LEU A 176 0.52 -10.93 -5.76
C LEU A 176 1.75 -11.22 -6.63
N TYR A 177 2.47 -12.30 -6.33
CA TYR A 177 3.64 -12.69 -7.11
C TYR A 177 3.29 -13.00 -8.56
N GLU A 178 2.20 -13.73 -8.81
CA GLU A 178 1.72 -14.04 -10.15
C GLU A 178 1.35 -12.76 -10.94
N ILE A 179 0.63 -11.85 -10.30
CA ILE A 179 0.28 -10.53 -10.88
C ILE A 179 1.55 -9.74 -11.23
N TYR A 180 2.52 -9.70 -10.30
CA TYR A 180 3.77 -8.98 -10.49
C TYR A 180 4.59 -9.54 -11.66
N VAL A 181 4.76 -10.87 -11.70
CA VAL A 181 5.52 -11.56 -12.77
C VAL A 181 4.89 -11.33 -14.13
N GLU A 182 3.56 -11.38 -14.23
CA GLU A 182 2.87 -11.12 -15.49
C GLU A 182 3.07 -9.68 -15.97
N ALA A 183 2.91 -8.71 -15.05
CA ALA A 183 3.08 -7.29 -15.36
C ALA A 183 4.53 -6.92 -15.76
N HIS A 184 5.54 -7.62 -15.20
CA HIS A 184 6.96 -7.31 -15.40
C HIS A 184 7.72 -8.38 -16.19
N ARG A 185 7.04 -9.23 -16.96
CA ARG A 185 7.60 -10.39 -17.67
C ARG A 185 8.86 -10.05 -18.47
N GLU A 186 8.81 -9.04 -19.30
CA GLU A 186 9.95 -8.64 -20.15
C GLU A 186 11.15 -8.16 -19.33
N GLU A 187 10.90 -7.41 -18.28
CA GLU A 187 11.97 -6.91 -17.40
C GLU A 187 12.65 -8.05 -16.66
N LEU A 188 11.85 -8.97 -16.10
CA LEU A 188 12.34 -10.15 -15.40
C LEU A 188 13.18 -11.05 -16.31
N GLU A 189 12.75 -11.25 -17.57
CA GLU A 189 13.57 -11.99 -18.55
C GLU A 189 14.90 -11.28 -18.86
N LYS A 190 14.88 -9.95 -19.03
CA LYS A 190 16.13 -9.18 -19.22
C LYS A 190 17.06 -9.28 -18.01
N ARG A 191 16.52 -9.21 -16.79
CA ARG A 191 17.29 -9.39 -15.54
C ARG A 191 17.88 -10.79 -15.46
N ARG A 192 17.11 -11.83 -15.76
CA ARG A 192 17.58 -13.23 -15.78
C ARG A 192 18.73 -13.43 -16.76
N ARG A 193 18.59 -13.00 -18.01
CA ARG A 193 19.64 -13.09 -19.04
C ARG A 193 20.94 -12.40 -18.62
N LYS A 194 20.83 -11.19 -18.04
CA LYS A 194 22.01 -10.46 -17.51
C LYS A 194 22.70 -11.21 -16.37
N LYS A 195 21.94 -11.83 -15.47
CA LYS A 195 22.46 -12.60 -14.34
C LYS A 195 23.19 -13.85 -14.85
N GLU A 196 22.60 -14.60 -15.76
CA GLU A 196 23.19 -15.77 -16.40
C GLU A 196 24.50 -15.42 -17.16
N GLU A 197 24.50 -14.31 -17.90
CA GLU A 197 25.72 -13.86 -18.60
C GLU A 197 26.83 -13.49 -17.63
N LYS A 198 26.51 -12.79 -16.55
CA LYS A 198 27.46 -12.40 -15.51
C LYS A 198 28.06 -13.63 -14.81
N GLU A 199 27.23 -14.62 -14.52
CA GLU A 199 27.66 -15.87 -13.92
C GLU A 199 28.54 -16.70 -14.87
N ARG A 200 28.19 -16.80 -16.14
CA ARG A 200 29.05 -17.44 -17.16
C ARG A 200 30.40 -16.75 -17.28
N LYS A 201 30.44 -15.40 -17.21
CA LYS A 201 31.72 -14.66 -17.23
C LYS A 201 32.54 -14.93 -15.97
N ARG A 202 31.93 -15.05 -14.79
CA ARG A 202 32.58 -15.38 -13.53
C ARG A 202 33.20 -16.79 -13.60
N LEU A 203 32.39 -17.78 -13.96
CA LEU A 203 32.86 -19.18 -14.08
C LEU A 203 34.04 -19.33 -15.07
N ARG A 204 33.97 -18.64 -16.22
CA ARG A 204 35.10 -18.64 -17.18
C ARG A 204 36.37 -18.01 -16.60
N ARG A 205 36.25 -16.96 -15.78
CA ARG A 205 37.42 -16.34 -15.10
C ARG A 205 38.02 -17.28 -14.06
N GLU A 206 37.18 -17.93 -13.26
CA GLU A 206 37.60 -18.91 -12.25
C GLU A 206 38.30 -20.12 -12.88
N GLN A 207 37.78 -20.64 -14.00
CA GLN A 207 38.41 -21.73 -14.75
C GLN A 207 39.76 -21.33 -15.31
N ARG A 208 39.91 -20.14 -15.89
CA ARG A 208 41.19 -19.61 -16.39
C ARG A 208 42.21 -19.43 -15.25
N ALA A 209 41.79 -18.92 -14.10
CA ALA A 209 42.65 -18.76 -12.94
C ALA A 209 43.17 -20.11 -12.41
N LYS A 210 42.30 -21.15 -12.35
CA LYS A 210 42.70 -22.51 -11.94
C LYS A 210 43.65 -23.18 -12.91
N MET A 211 43.56 -22.92 -14.23
CA MET A 211 44.48 -23.45 -15.20
C MET A 211 45.91 -22.84 -15.08
N GLN A 212 45.96 -21.53 -14.75
CA GLN A 212 47.24 -20.82 -14.55
C GLN A 212 47.96 -21.16 -13.24
N THR A 213 47.27 -21.73 -12.26
CA THR A 213 47.87 -22.11 -10.95
C THR A 213 48.37 -23.56 -10.95
N ASN A 214 48.06 -24.36 -11.98
CA ASN A 214 48.49 -25.74 -12.13
C ASN A 214 49.66 -25.92 -13.15
N GLU A 215 50.17 -24.84 -13.68
CA GLU A 215 51.44 -24.73 -14.42
C GLU A 215 52.52 -24.14 -13.51
#